data_3f729a6b49f132c89b5db9b7ae5cca99
#
_entry.id   3f729a6b49f132c89b5db9b7ae5cca99
#
_cell.length_a   1.000
_cell.length_b   1.000
_cell.length_c   1.000
_cell.angle_alpha   90.00
_cell.angle_beta   90.00
_cell.angle_gamma   90.00
#
_symmetry.space_group_name_H-M   'P 1'
#
loop_
_entity.id
_entity.type
_entity.pdbx_description
1 polymer ?
#
loop_
_entity_poly.entity_id
_entity_poly.type
_entity_poly.pdbx_seq_one_letter_code
_entity_poly.pdbx_strand_id
1 'polypeptide(L)'
;VGMVLSTTNALIGYICNLTIGKKNYENVQDEVIKIKEEANKLKTKALNVIDEDSKVLNKVLKAYKIRKDEPEKLEEASKDSVLFCNEVMEDSLKTLKLVNRLEKVGNRMLASDFKICKKYALSSVESSIVNIDINLKYVQDKEFKEKIKNNYLKKYEEAKKI
;
A
#
# COMPACT_ATOMS: atom_id res chain seq x y z
N VAL A 1 0.67 -6.22 5.84
CA VAL A 1 0.39 -4.93 5.18
C VAL A 1 -1.05 -4.89 4.68
N GLY A 2 -1.54 -5.91 3.94
CA GLY A 2 -2.87 -5.94 3.33
C GLY A 2 -4.03 -5.65 4.30
N MET A 3 -4.02 -6.21 5.52
CA MET A 3 -5.05 -5.94 6.55
C MET A 3 -5.11 -4.45 6.93
N VAL A 4 -3.95 -3.83 7.22
CA VAL A 4 -3.88 -2.41 7.60
C VAL A 4 -4.35 -1.53 6.45
N LEU A 5 -3.92 -1.83 5.23
CA LEU A 5 -4.31 -1.09 4.03
C LEU A 5 -5.81 -1.22 3.74
N SER A 6 -6.40 -2.42 3.89
CA SER A 6 -7.84 -2.64 3.75
C SER A 6 -8.63 -1.87 4.81
N THR A 7 -8.20 -1.92 6.07
CA THR A 7 -8.82 -1.18 7.18
C THR A 7 -8.76 0.33 6.95
N THR A 8 -7.62 0.85 6.46
CA THR A 8 -7.47 2.27 6.14
C THR A 8 -8.47 2.71 5.07
N ASN A 9 -8.59 1.94 3.99
CA ASN A 9 -9.54 2.27 2.91
C ASN A 9 -11.00 2.11 3.34
N ALA A 10 -11.31 1.19 4.26
CA ALA A 10 -12.64 1.09 4.88
C ALA A 10 -12.95 2.35 5.72
N LEU A 11 -11.98 2.86 6.49
CA LEU A 11 -12.14 4.08 7.28
C LEU A 11 -12.29 5.32 6.39
N ILE A 12 -11.58 5.41 5.26
CA ILE A 12 -11.82 6.45 4.24
C ILE A 12 -13.27 6.40 3.76
N GLY A 13 -13.78 5.21 3.42
CA GLY A 13 -15.18 5.02 3.00
C GLY A 13 -16.19 5.47 4.08
N TYR A 14 -15.89 5.19 5.35
CA TYR A 14 -16.69 5.64 6.49
C TYR A 14 -16.72 7.18 6.59
N ILE A 15 -15.57 7.85 6.49
CA ILE A 15 -15.48 9.32 6.49
C ILE A 15 -16.28 9.91 5.32
N CYS A 16 -16.18 9.31 4.12
CA CYS A 16 -16.97 9.73 2.97
C CYS A 16 -18.48 9.63 3.26
N ASN A 17 -18.94 8.52 3.85
CA ASN A 17 -20.36 8.33 4.20
C ASN A 17 -20.85 9.40 5.19
N LEU A 18 -20.01 9.84 6.12
CA LEU A 18 -20.34 10.90 7.08
C LEU A 18 -20.22 12.31 6.50
N THR A 19 -19.76 12.44 5.25
CA THR A 19 -19.68 13.72 4.52
C THR A 19 -20.81 13.83 3.47
N ILE A 20 -21.12 12.73 2.80
CA ILE A 20 -22.15 12.67 1.74
C ILE A 20 -23.52 13.05 2.30
N GLY A 21 -24.27 13.89 1.57
CA GLY A 21 -25.61 14.35 1.93
C GLY A 21 -25.64 15.41 3.05
N LYS A 22 -24.49 15.87 3.54
CA LYS A 22 -24.45 16.95 4.52
C LYS A 22 -24.51 18.32 3.84
N LYS A 23 -25.45 19.18 4.28
CA LYS A 23 -25.70 20.52 3.72
C LYS A 23 -24.43 21.38 3.60
N ASN A 24 -23.54 21.32 4.59
CA ASN A 24 -22.30 22.10 4.60
C ASN A 24 -21.24 21.62 3.61
N TYR A 25 -21.47 20.51 2.91
CA TYR A 25 -20.54 19.86 1.98
C TYR A 25 -21.15 19.64 0.59
N GLU A 26 -22.24 20.34 0.24
CA GLU A 26 -22.94 20.19 -1.04
C GLU A 26 -22.04 20.44 -2.26
N ASN A 27 -21.13 21.42 -2.14
CA ASN A 27 -20.20 21.81 -3.20
C ASN A 27 -19.06 20.83 -3.47
N VAL A 28 -18.88 19.81 -2.64
CA VAL A 28 -17.78 18.82 -2.75
C VAL A 28 -18.28 17.37 -2.91
N GLN A 29 -19.59 17.16 -3.09
CA GLN A 29 -20.18 15.83 -3.13
C GLN A 29 -19.57 14.94 -4.20
N ASP A 30 -19.40 15.45 -5.43
CA ASP A 30 -18.85 14.68 -6.54
C ASP A 30 -17.40 14.19 -6.24
N GLU A 31 -16.58 15.04 -5.62
CA GLU A 31 -15.22 14.67 -5.23
C GLU A 31 -15.21 13.62 -4.12
N VAL A 32 -16.06 13.77 -3.11
CA VAL A 32 -16.18 12.79 -2.01
C VAL A 32 -16.68 11.44 -2.52
N ILE A 33 -17.60 11.42 -3.47
CA ILE A 33 -18.10 10.19 -4.10
C ILE A 33 -16.98 9.49 -4.87
N LYS A 34 -16.20 10.22 -5.67
CA LYS A 34 -15.04 9.67 -6.40
C LYS A 34 -14.01 9.08 -5.43
N ILE A 35 -13.68 9.81 -4.37
CA ILE A 35 -12.76 9.32 -3.33
C ILE A 35 -13.27 8.01 -2.72
N LYS A 36 -14.56 7.92 -2.42
CA LYS A 36 -15.18 6.70 -1.87
C LYS A 36 -15.06 5.52 -2.84
N GLU A 37 -15.26 5.74 -4.13
CA GLU A 37 -15.12 4.69 -5.15
C GLU A 37 -13.67 4.22 -5.27
N GLU A 38 -12.70 5.14 -5.29
CA GLU A 38 -11.27 4.84 -5.31
C GLU A 38 -10.87 4.04 -4.05
N ALA A 39 -11.33 4.45 -2.87
CA ALA A 39 -11.08 3.75 -1.62
C ALA A 39 -11.67 2.32 -1.63
N ASN A 40 -12.88 2.13 -2.17
CA ASN A 40 -13.49 0.81 -2.27
C ASN A 40 -12.68 -0.13 -3.18
N LYS A 41 -12.15 0.37 -4.31
CA LYS A 41 -11.28 -0.40 -5.20
C LYS A 41 -9.99 -0.81 -4.49
N LEU A 42 -9.33 0.14 -3.81
CA LEU A 42 -8.10 -0.13 -3.04
C LEU A 42 -8.35 -1.08 -1.87
N LYS A 43 -9.50 -0.97 -1.19
CA LYS A 43 -9.91 -1.89 -0.12
C LYS A 43 -10.01 -3.33 -0.63
N THR A 44 -10.72 -3.54 -1.75
CA THR A 44 -10.86 -4.88 -2.35
C THR A 44 -9.52 -5.43 -2.79
N LYS A 45 -8.67 -4.61 -3.41
CA LYS A 45 -7.31 -5.03 -3.80
C LYS A 45 -6.48 -5.41 -2.58
N ALA A 46 -6.56 -4.64 -1.50
CA ALA A 46 -5.83 -4.92 -0.25
C ALA A 46 -6.28 -6.23 0.43
N LEU A 47 -7.55 -6.60 0.31
CA LEU A 47 -8.04 -7.90 0.79
C LEU A 47 -7.41 -9.05 -0.03
N ASN A 48 -7.34 -8.91 -1.35
CA ASN A 48 -6.69 -9.92 -2.20
C ASN A 48 -5.19 -10.08 -1.90
N VAL A 49 -4.51 -8.98 -1.51
CA VAL A 49 -3.10 -9.02 -1.08
C VAL A 49 -2.89 -10.02 0.07
N ILE A 50 -3.86 -10.20 0.97
CA ILE A 50 -3.73 -11.12 2.13
C ILE A 50 -3.55 -12.57 1.65
N ASP A 51 -4.34 -12.98 0.66
CA ASP A 51 -4.28 -14.33 0.09
C ASP A 51 -3.07 -14.52 -0.84
N GLU A 52 -2.75 -13.48 -1.61
CA GLU A 52 -1.61 -13.48 -2.54
C GLU A 52 -0.27 -13.53 -1.80
N ASP A 53 -0.12 -12.80 -0.69
CA ASP A 53 1.08 -12.77 0.14
C ASP A 53 1.50 -14.18 0.58
N SER A 54 0.53 -14.98 1.02
CA SER A 54 0.77 -16.38 1.40
C SER A 54 1.29 -17.23 0.23
N LYS A 55 0.81 -17.00 -0.98
CA LYS A 55 1.25 -17.71 -2.18
C LYS A 55 2.68 -17.31 -2.57
N VAL A 56 2.96 -16.01 -2.55
CA VAL A 56 4.29 -15.43 -2.85
C VAL A 56 5.32 -15.95 -1.85
N LEU A 57 5.01 -15.89 -0.55
CA LEU A 57 5.87 -16.42 0.51
C LEU A 57 6.18 -17.90 0.31
N ASN A 58 5.16 -18.71 0.00
CA ASN A 58 5.34 -20.15 -0.23
C ASN A 58 6.27 -20.45 -1.40
N LYS A 59 6.26 -19.65 -2.48
CA LYS A 59 7.21 -19.78 -3.59
C LYS A 59 8.65 -19.54 -3.12
N VAL A 60 8.88 -18.45 -2.38
CA VAL A 60 10.21 -18.12 -1.83
C VAL A 60 10.69 -19.23 -0.89
N LEU A 61 9.84 -19.73 0.02
CA LEU A 61 10.20 -20.78 0.96
C LEU A 61 10.54 -22.11 0.27
N LYS A 62 9.83 -22.48 -0.80
CA LYS A 62 10.16 -23.66 -1.62
C LYS A 62 11.51 -23.49 -2.31
N ALA A 63 11.74 -22.36 -2.96
CA ALA A 63 13.01 -22.08 -3.62
C ALA A 63 14.19 -22.01 -2.61
N TYR A 64 13.96 -21.48 -1.43
CA TYR A 64 14.97 -21.42 -0.37
C TYR A 64 15.46 -22.82 0.08
N LYS A 65 14.58 -23.84 0.09
CA LYS A 65 14.95 -25.22 0.47
C LYS A 65 15.95 -25.84 -0.50
N ILE A 66 15.85 -25.50 -1.79
CA ILE A 66 16.69 -26.06 -2.87
C ILE A 66 17.81 -25.10 -3.34
N ARG A 67 18.05 -24.02 -2.64
CA ARG A 67 18.96 -22.93 -3.02
C ARG A 67 20.41 -23.33 -3.25
N LYS A 68 20.84 -24.47 -2.69
CA LYS A 68 22.21 -25.00 -2.91
C LYS A 68 22.37 -25.62 -4.30
N ASP A 69 21.30 -26.25 -4.79
CA ASP A 69 21.30 -26.97 -6.05
C ASP A 69 20.78 -26.08 -7.20
N GLU A 70 19.82 -25.19 -6.90
CA GLU A 70 19.14 -24.34 -7.87
C GLU A 70 19.03 -22.88 -7.33
N PRO A 71 20.17 -22.17 -7.19
CA PRO A 71 20.18 -20.81 -6.62
C PRO A 71 19.39 -19.78 -7.44
N GLU A 72 19.31 -19.99 -8.76
CA GLU A 72 18.56 -19.12 -9.68
C GLU A 72 17.05 -19.11 -9.39
N LYS A 73 16.50 -20.23 -8.92
CA LYS A 73 15.07 -20.30 -8.53
C LYS A 73 14.76 -19.44 -7.31
N LEU A 74 15.72 -19.35 -6.36
CA LEU A 74 15.54 -18.46 -5.22
C LEU A 74 15.61 -17.00 -5.65
N GLU A 75 16.52 -16.65 -6.55
CA GLU A 75 16.60 -15.29 -7.07
C GLU A 75 15.32 -14.89 -7.80
N GLU A 76 14.80 -15.75 -8.70
CA GLU A 76 13.55 -15.50 -9.43
C GLU A 76 12.36 -15.31 -8.46
N ALA A 77 12.16 -16.25 -7.54
CA ALA A 77 11.09 -16.15 -6.55
C ALA A 77 11.20 -14.90 -5.67
N SER A 78 12.43 -14.48 -5.36
CA SER A 78 12.68 -13.27 -4.57
C SER A 78 12.42 -12.00 -5.38
N LYS A 79 12.76 -11.96 -6.68
CA LYS A 79 12.40 -10.85 -7.58
C LYS A 79 10.88 -10.71 -7.69
N ASP A 80 10.14 -11.82 -7.86
CA ASP A 80 8.67 -11.82 -7.88
C ASP A 80 8.10 -11.23 -6.58
N SER A 81 8.64 -11.65 -5.44
CA SER A 81 8.22 -11.16 -4.12
C SER A 81 8.51 -9.65 -3.95
N VAL A 82 9.66 -9.18 -4.41
CA VAL A 82 10.02 -7.75 -4.41
C VAL A 82 9.04 -6.94 -5.25
N LEU A 83 8.68 -7.42 -6.45
CA LEU A 83 7.73 -6.73 -7.33
C LEU A 83 6.34 -6.67 -6.71
N PHE A 84 5.89 -7.78 -6.12
CA PHE A 84 4.62 -7.84 -5.38
C PHE A 84 4.60 -6.83 -4.22
N CYS A 85 5.62 -6.82 -3.37
CA CYS A 85 5.71 -5.86 -2.25
C CYS A 85 5.80 -4.41 -2.71
N ASN A 86 6.48 -4.15 -3.85
CA ASN A 86 6.53 -2.82 -4.45
C ASN A 86 5.15 -2.37 -4.94
N GLU A 87 4.33 -3.25 -5.50
CA GLU A 87 2.96 -2.94 -5.90
C GLU A 87 2.08 -2.59 -4.67
N VAL A 88 2.21 -3.35 -3.59
CA VAL A 88 1.51 -3.07 -2.32
C VAL A 88 1.93 -1.71 -1.74
N MET A 89 3.22 -1.37 -1.83
CA MET A 89 3.71 -0.05 -1.42
C MET A 89 3.11 1.07 -2.26
N GLU A 90 2.97 0.88 -3.58
CA GLU A 90 2.34 1.87 -4.46
C GLU A 90 0.87 2.10 -4.11
N ASP A 91 0.13 1.05 -3.81
CA ASP A 91 -1.26 1.17 -3.39
C ASP A 91 -1.39 1.82 -2.01
N SER A 92 -0.41 1.60 -1.11
CA SER A 92 -0.33 2.30 0.17
C SER A 92 -0.09 3.80 -0.02
N LEU A 93 0.79 4.20 -0.94
CA LEU A 93 1.02 5.60 -1.29
C LEU A 93 -0.21 6.24 -1.93
N LYS A 94 -0.92 5.52 -2.83
CA LYS A 94 -2.20 5.99 -3.38
C LYS A 94 -3.23 6.22 -2.28
N THR A 95 -3.33 5.30 -1.32
CA THR A 95 -4.22 5.44 -0.16
C THR A 95 -3.87 6.69 0.66
N LEU A 96 -2.59 6.94 0.91
CA LEU A 96 -2.13 8.14 1.63
C LEU A 96 -2.51 9.43 0.89
N LYS A 97 -2.32 9.47 -0.43
CA LYS A 97 -2.74 10.60 -1.28
C LYS A 97 -4.26 10.80 -1.25
N LEU A 98 -5.00 9.69 -1.21
CA LEU A 98 -6.47 9.71 -1.15
C LEU A 98 -6.96 10.32 0.18
N VAL A 99 -6.35 9.93 1.30
CA VAL A 99 -6.62 10.56 2.61
C VAL A 99 -6.35 12.06 2.56
N ASN A 100 -5.23 12.47 1.98
CA ASN A 100 -4.84 13.87 1.89
C ASN A 100 -5.82 14.70 1.01
N ARG A 101 -6.38 14.10 -0.04
CA ARG A 101 -7.46 14.70 -0.85
C ARG A 101 -8.74 14.82 0.00
N LEU A 102 -9.13 13.74 0.68
CA LEU A 102 -10.35 13.70 1.49
C LEU A 102 -10.30 14.69 2.66
N GLU A 103 -9.16 14.90 3.30
CA GLU A 103 -9.00 15.85 4.40
C GLU A 103 -9.36 17.30 4.01
N LYS A 104 -9.17 17.66 2.72
CA LYS A 104 -9.47 18.99 2.21
C LYS A 104 -10.97 19.25 2.01
N VAL A 105 -11.73 18.19 1.75
CA VAL A 105 -13.14 18.25 1.34
C VAL A 105 -14.10 17.52 2.30
N GLY A 106 -13.56 16.69 3.18
CA GLY A 106 -14.33 15.84 4.08
C GLY A 106 -14.81 16.57 5.33
N ASN A 107 -15.64 15.87 6.08
CA ASN A 107 -16.26 16.39 7.32
C ASN A 107 -15.19 16.71 8.39
N ARG A 108 -15.01 17.97 8.69
CA ARG A 108 -14.00 18.49 9.63
C ARG A 108 -14.15 17.95 11.05
N MET A 109 -15.34 17.48 11.43
CA MET A 109 -15.58 16.84 12.74
C MET A 109 -14.80 15.52 12.89
N LEU A 110 -14.32 14.95 11.78
CA LEU A 110 -13.56 13.69 11.74
C LEU A 110 -12.03 13.91 11.64
N ALA A 111 -11.53 15.01 12.18
CA ALA A 111 -10.10 15.36 12.11
C ALA A 111 -9.17 14.28 12.71
N SER A 112 -9.62 13.57 13.74
CA SER A 112 -8.89 12.43 14.33
C SER A 112 -8.78 11.26 13.36
N ASP A 113 -9.87 10.97 12.63
CA ASP A 113 -9.93 9.83 11.69
C ASP A 113 -9.00 10.06 10.50
N PHE A 114 -8.90 11.29 9.98
CA PHE A 114 -7.90 11.62 8.95
C PHE A 114 -6.47 11.35 9.43
N LYS A 115 -6.12 11.76 10.66
CA LYS A 115 -4.80 11.52 11.24
C LYS A 115 -4.52 10.03 11.40
N ILE A 116 -5.50 9.25 11.83
CA ILE A 116 -5.39 7.79 11.94
C ILE A 116 -5.16 7.17 10.57
N CYS A 117 -5.96 7.54 9.56
CA CYS A 117 -5.80 7.07 8.19
C CYS A 117 -4.40 7.35 7.63
N LYS A 118 -3.88 8.58 7.84
CA LYS A 118 -2.51 8.94 7.40
C LYS A 118 -1.46 8.07 8.06
N LYS A 119 -1.55 7.85 9.38
CA LYS A 119 -0.61 6.99 10.11
C LYS A 119 -0.64 5.54 9.61
N TYR A 120 -1.82 4.98 9.39
CA TYR A 120 -1.96 3.62 8.88
C TYR A 120 -1.45 3.49 7.44
N ALA A 121 -1.76 4.44 6.57
CA ALA A 121 -1.27 4.44 5.19
C ALA A 121 0.26 4.58 5.14
N LEU A 122 0.85 5.48 5.93
CA LEU A 122 2.30 5.63 6.02
C LEU A 122 2.97 4.37 6.58
N SER A 123 2.43 3.79 7.65
CA SER A 123 2.91 2.52 8.19
C SER A 123 2.85 1.39 7.17
N SER A 124 1.83 1.38 6.30
CA SER A 124 1.74 0.40 5.21
C SER A 124 2.83 0.59 4.16
N VAL A 125 3.19 1.84 3.82
CA VAL A 125 4.34 2.15 2.95
C VAL A 125 5.63 1.63 3.57
N GLU A 126 5.90 1.97 4.83
CA GLU A 126 7.11 1.59 5.56
C GLU A 126 7.23 0.06 5.69
N SER A 127 6.14 -0.62 6.04
CA SER A 127 6.11 -2.08 6.16
C SER A 127 6.37 -2.78 4.82
N SER A 128 5.88 -2.21 3.71
CA SER A 128 6.16 -2.73 2.38
C SER A 128 7.64 -2.63 2.03
N ILE A 129 8.32 -1.53 2.41
CA ILE A 129 9.76 -1.35 2.22
C ILE A 129 10.55 -2.42 2.99
N VAL A 130 10.16 -2.71 4.25
CA VAL A 130 10.79 -3.78 5.04
C VAL A 130 10.70 -5.13 4.31
N ASN A 131 9.53 -5.46 3.73
CA ASN A 131 9.35 -6.68 2.96
C ASN A 131 10.16 -6.69 1.65
N ILE A 132 10.27 -5.55 0.96
CA ILE A 132 11.14 -5.40 -0.22
C ILE A 132 12.59 -5.69 0.17
N ASP A 133 13.10 -5.03 1.21
CA ASP A 133 14.50 -5.13 1.62
C ASP A 133 14.91 -6.55 2.04
N ILE A 134 14.02 -7.28 2.73
CA ILE A 134 14.32 -8.66 3.13
C ILE A 134 14.46 -9.59 1.92
N ASN A 135 13.62 -9.43 0.90
CA ASN A 135 13.68 -10.23 -0.31
C ASN A 135 14.85 -9.82 -1.23
N LEU A 136 15.22 -8.55 -1.28
CA LEU A 136 16.39 -8.07 -2.03
C LEU A 136 17.70 -8.69 -1.57
N LYS A 137 17.79 -9.27 -0.36
CA LYS A 137 18.98 -9.98 0.11
C LYS A 137 19.31 -11.20 -0.74
N TYR A 138 18.31 -11.85 -1.33
CA TYR A 138 18.46 -13.06 -2.14
C TYR A 138 18.60 -12.79 -3.65
N VAL A 139 18.50 -11.53 -4.08
CA VAL A 139 18.69 -11.11 -5.46
C VAL A 139 20.16 -10.79 -5.69
N GLN A 140 20.78 -11.31 -6.75
CA GLN A 140 22.16 -11.03 -7.13
C GLN A 140 22.27 -9.90 -8.16
N ASP A 141 21.22 -9.70 -8.95
CA ASP A 141 21.09 -8.67 -9.98
C ASP A 141 21.20 -7.25 -9.36
N LYS A 142 22.37 -6.63 -9.54
CA LYS A 142 22.69 -5.32 -8.97
C LYS A 142 21.84 -4.20 -9.59
N GLU A 143 21.60 -4.27 -10.89
CA GLU A 143 20.82 -3.24 -11.60
C GLU A 143 19.37 -3.26 -11.12
N PHE A 144 18.77 -4.45 -11.01
CA PHE A 144 17.44 -4.62 -10.43
C PHE A 144 17.37 -4.04 -9.01
N LYS A 145 18.34 -4.38 -8.16
CA LYS A 145 18.39 -3.87 -6.77
C LYS A 145 18.42 -2.35 -6.71
N GLU A 146 19.30 -1.73 -7.48
CA GLU A 146 19.44 -0.27 -7.50
C GLU A 146 18.18 0.41 -8.02
N LYS A 147 17.59 -0.12 -9.10
CA LYS A 147 16.33 0.38 -9.64
C LYS A 147 15.20 0.34 -8.60
N ILE A 148 15.01 -0.78 -7.91
CA ILE A 148 13.99 -0.93 -6.87
C ILE A 148 14.24 0.02 -5.70
N LYS A 149 15.50 0.10 -5.20
CA LYS A 149 15.83 0.97 -4.08
C LYS A 149 15.60 2.44 -4.39
N ASN A 150 16.07 2.91 -5.54
CA ASN A 150 15.86 4.29 -5.97
C ASN A 150 14.36 4.63 -6.11
N ASN A 151 13.56 3.68 -6.61
CA ASN A 151 12.13 3.85 -6.76
C ASN A 151 11.44 3.99 -5.39
N TYR A 152 11.67 3.06 -4.46
CA TYR A 152 10.97 3.12 -3.17
C TYR A 152 11.45 4.26 -2.30
N LEU A 153 12.74 4.62 -2.33
CA LEU A 153 13.26 5.77 -1.59
C LEU A 153 12.60 7.07 -2.03
N LYS A 154 12.47 7.27 -3.35
CA LYS A 154 11.77 8.44 -3.89
C LYS A 154 10.31 8.50 -3.42
N LYS A 155 9.60 7.37 -3.47
CA LYS A 155 8.20 7.27 -3.05
C LYS A 155 8.03 7.46 -1.54
N TYR A 156 8.97 6.97 -0.75
CA TYR A 156 8.95 7.17 0.70
C TYR A 156 9.16 8.63 1.09
N GLU A 157 10.10 9.32 0.42
CA GLU A 157 10.28 10.76 0.63
C GLU A 157 9.02 11.57 0.22
N GLU A 158 8.29 11.12 -0.80
CA GLU A 158 7.00 11.69 -1.16
C GLU A 158 5.96 11.44 -0.05
N ALA A 159 5.88 10.21 0.45
CA ALA A 159 4.93 9.82 1.50
C ALA A 159 5.12 10.63 2.79
N LYS A 160 6.35 10.89 3.19
CA LYS A 160 6.67 11.66 4.41
C LYS A 160 6.24 13.13 4.35
N LYS A 161 6.02 13.68 3.17
CA LYS A 161 5.59 15.08 2.96
C LYS A 161 4.07 15.27 3.01
N ILE A 162 3.31 14.18 3.04
CA ILE A 162 1.84 14.17 3.08
C ILE A 162 1.35 14.12 4.54
#